data_bdb3510c80c6bd9adc7e95f62c5dd201
#
_entry.id   bdb3510c80c6bd9adc7e95f62c5dd201
#
_cell.length_a   1.000
_cell.length_b   1.000
_cell.length_c   1.000
_cell.angle_alpha   90.00
_cell.angle_beta   90.00
_cell.angle_gamma   90.00
#
_symmetry.space_group_name_H-M   'P 1'
#
loop_
_entity.id
_entity.type
_entity.pdbx_description
1 polymer ?
#
loop_
_entity_poly.entity_id
_entity_poly.type
_entity_poly.pdbx_seq_one_letter_code
_entity_poly.pdbx_strand_id
1 'polypeptide(L)'
;MIKKFITSQLLTDKEWNHYIQNLQSAPAANNDAEECDCAAMLRPLILKGMDEEMQEVDTIVNNPEAPTFANTIVALANTGENLERATAVMYNLLSAETDDNLEELASELAPKLSEHSNNIMLNEKLFARVKAVYDAETNKLEGEDKMLLDKTYEGFERSGATLSDEDKQRFREITAQLSEKTLKFSQNVLKETNNFVLHITDENDLAGIPEIHRNAAHHEAEARQLEGWVFTLHAPSFMPFMMYAENREYREKIYRAYNSRCTHNNEYNNFEIVRSIVNLRREVAQILGYKDYADYALRRRMAQNAKNVYQLLNDLIDHYLDHAKQDVAEVEKKAKQIEGADFKLQPWDFSYYSQKLKHELYDYDPDMLRPYFELSQVQKGVLGLATKLYGITFKRNDNLPVYQKDVIAYDVYDKDGAFLAILLVDFFPRESKKGGAWMTNYRDESCNAPPHVKVMPDNSNRPVVSVTTNFTKPTADTPALLTLGEVETFLHEFGHALHGIFAMTHYASLSGTSVYWDFVELPSQFMENY
;
A
#
# COMPACT_ATOMS: atom_id res chain seq x y z
N MET A 1 23.54 2.10 -0.09
CA MET A 1 22.36 2.11 0.79
C MET A 1 21.35 1.06 0.34
N ILE A 2 20.64 1.25 -0.76
CA ILE A 2 19.58 0.36 -1.27
C ILE A 2 20.05 -1.08 -1.52
N LYS A 3 21.27 -1.28 -2.03
CA LYS A 3 21.86 -2.61 -2.20
C LYS A 3 21.98 -3.40 -0.90
N LYS A 4 22.42 -2.75 0.19
CA LYS A 4 22.49 -3.39 1.51
C LYS A 4 21.08 -3.72 2.02
N PHE A 5 20.11 -2.85 1.76
CA PHE A 5 18.71 -3.08 2.10
C PHE A 5 18.17 -4.32 1.38
N ILE A 6 18.27 -4.38 0.04
CA ILE A 6 17.83 -5.53 -0.77
C ILE A 6 18.49 -6.81 -0.25
N THR A 7 19.82 -6.81 -0.11
CA THR A 7 20.57 -7.99 0.36
C THR A 7 20.09 -8.45 1.73
N SER A 8 19.80 -7.52 2.66
CA SER A 8 19.32 -7.89 4.00
C SER A 8 17.93 -8.51 3.98
N GLN A 9 16.99 -7.99 3.14
CA GLN A 9 15.64 -8.54 3.05
C GLN A 9 15.60 -9.93 2.40
N LEU A 10 16.62 -10.32 1.67
CA LEU A 10 16.73 -11.63 1.00
C LEU A 10 17.36 -12.74 1.87
N LEU A 11 17.81 -12.41 3.07
CA LEU A 11 18.33 -13.41 4.01
C LEU A 11 17.24 -14.39 4.43
N THR A 12 17.59 -15.67 4.62
CA THR A 12 16.71 -16.64 5.27
C THR A 12 16.36 -16.19 6.69
N ASP A 13 15.30 -16.70 7.27
CA ASP A 13 14.86 -16.27 8.62
C ASP A 13 15.95 -16.49 9.67
N LYS A 14 16.68 -17.60 9.56
CA LYS A 14 17.83 -17.87 10.45
C LYS A 14 18.97 -16.87 10.28
N GLU A 15 19.32 -16.56 9.04
CA GLU A 15 20.35 -15.55 8.72
C GLU A 15 19.89 -14.16 9.12
N TRP A 16 18.62 -13.84 8.89
CA TRP A 16 17.99 -12.58 9.28
C TRP A 16 18.05 -12.38 10.80
N ASN A 17 17.61 -13.35 11.58
CA ASN A 17 17.64 -13.28 13.04
C ASN A 17 19.07 -13.07 13.55
N HIS A 18 20.05 -13.78 12.99
CA HIS A 18 21.46 -13.60 13.32
C HIS A 18 21.98 -12.22 12.91
N TYR A 19 21.60 -11.74 11.71
CA TYR A 19 21.96 -10.43 11.20
C TYR A 19 21.43 -9.30 12.10
N ILE A 20 20.16 -9.35 12.50
CA ILE A 20 19.55 -8.36 13.40
C ILE A 20 20.24 -8.34 14.77
N GLN A 21 20.49 -9.49 15.38
CA GLN A 21 21.23 -9.58 16.66
C GLN A 21 22.61 -8.90 16.58
N ASN A 22 23.32 -9.09 15.47
CA ASN A 22 24.62 -8.45 15.26
C ASN A 22 24.50 -6.93 15.06
N LEU A 23 23.48 -6.45 14.34
CA LEU A 23 23.26 -5.01 14.13
C LEU A 23 22.87 -4.28 15.41
N GLN A 24 22.12 -4.91 16.31
CA GLN A 24 21.73 -4.33 17.60
C GLN A 24 22.94 -4.05 18.50
N SER A 25 24.05 -4.76 18.30
CA SER A 25 25.30 -4.64 19.07
C SER A 25 26.39 -3.85 18.34
N ALA A 26 26.21 -3.48 17.08
CA ALA A 26 27.21 -2.81 16.26
C ALA A 26 27.25 -1.28 16.46
N PRO A 27 28.43 -0.62 16.36
CA PRO A 27 28.50 0.83 16.28
C PRO A 27 27.89 1.34 14.97
N ALA A 28 27.40 2.60 14.97
CA ALA A 28 26.77 3.21 13.80
C ALA A 28 27.65 3.12 12.54
N ALA A 29 27.10 2.56 11.48
CA ALA A 29 27.78 2.39 10.21
C ALA A 29 27.54 3.57 9.27
N ASN A 30 28.56 4.00 8.52
CA ASN A 30 28.39 4.94 7.41
C ASN A 30 27.64 4.25 6.27
N ASN A 31 26.47 4.78 5.93
CA ASN A 31 25.70 4.35 4.78
C ASN A 31 26.07 5.21 3.56
N ASP A 32 27.17 4.89 2.90
CA ASP A 32 27.56 5.55 1.65
C ASP A 32 26.58 5.19 0.51
N ALA A 33 26.20 6.22 -0.26
CA ALA A 33 25.35 6.06 -1.44
C ALA A 33 26.16 5.40 -2.58
N GLU A 34 26.11 4.07 -2.67
CA GLU A 34 26.47 3.36 -3.91
C GLU A 34 25.27 3.35 -4.85
N GLU A 35 25.46 3.77 -6.10
CA GLU A 35 24.49 3.54 -7.17
C GLU A 35 24.27 2.02 -7.32
N CYS A 36 23.02 1.60 -7.34
CA CYS A 36 22.65 0.20 -7.42
C CYS A 36 21.60 0.03 -8.51
N ASP A 37 21.87 -0.82 -9.47
CA ASP A 37 20.83 -1.33 -10.37
C ASP A 37 20.02 -2.40 -9.63
N CYS A 38 18.91 -1.97 -9.05
CA CYS A 38 18.02 -2.85 -8.29
C CYS A 38 17.42 -3.94 -9.19
N ALA A 39 17.11 -3.63 -10.44
CA ALA A 39 16.57 -4.57 -11.40
C ALA A 39 17.55 -5.69 -11.73
N ALA A 40 18.82 -5.35 -11.98
CA ALA A 40 19.86 -6.34 -12.23
C ALA A 40 20.12 -7.27 -11.04
N MET A 41 19.93 -6.78 -9.81
CA MET A 41 20.03 -7.61 -8.61
C MET A 41 18.83 -8.55 -8.43
N LEU A 42 17.62 -8.04 -8.60
CA LEU A 42 16.39 -8.77 -8.28
C LEU A 42 16.01 -9.79 -9.36
N ARG A 43 16.24 -9.49 -10.63
CA ARG A 43 15.87 -10.37 -11.75
C ARG A 43 16.35 -11.83 -11.57
N PRO A 44 17.66 -12.12 -11.37
CA PRO A 44 18.12 -13.50 -11.24
C PRO A 44 17.57 -14.19 -9.99
N LEU A 45 17.31 -13.45 -8.92
CA LEU A 45 16.77 -13.99 -7.67
C LEU A 45 15.31 -14.38 -7.81
N ILE A 46 14.51 -13.56 -8.49
CA ILE A 46 13.09 -13.86 -8.75
C ILE A 46 12.96 -15.08 -9.69
N LEU A 47 13.73 -15.11 -10.79
CA LEU A 47 13.70 -16.24 -11.70
C LEU A 47 14.15 -17.55 -11.03
N LYS A 48 15.21 -17.48 -10.21
CA LYS A 48 15.67 -18.63 -9.41
C LYS A 48 14.61 -19.05 -8.38
N GLY A 49 13.97 -18.10 -7.70
CA GLY A 49 12.91 -18.37 -6.73
C GLY A 49 11.71 -19.09 -7.37
N MET A 50 11.33 -18.72 -8.60
CA MET A 50 10.29 -19.43 -9.36
C MET A 50 10.69 -20.89 -9.64
N ASP A 51 11.93 -21.14 -10.04
CA ASP A 51 12.42 -22.50 -10.29
C ASP A 51 12.47 -23.33 -9.00
N GLU A 52 12.91 -22.72 -7.89
CA GLU A 52 12.99 -23.36 -6.56
C GLU A 52 11.58 -23.73 -6.07
N GLU A 53 10.61 -22.82 -6.12
CA GLU A 53 9.23 -23.09 -5.70
C GLU A 53 8.58 -24.21 -6.53
N MET A 54 8.82 -24.26 -7.85
CA MET A 54 8.31 -25.37 -8.67
C MET A 54 8.90 -26.71 -8.25
N GLN A 55 10.18 -26.78 -7.87
CA GLN A 55 10.79 -28.02 -7.36
C GLN A 55 10.21 -28.43 -5.99
N GLU A 56 9.92 -27.48 -5.11
CA GLU A 56 9.25 -27.72 -3.83
C GLU A 56 7.83 -28.27 -4.06
N VAL A 57 7.07 -27.65 -4.95
CA VAL A 57 5.73 -28.12 -5.37
C VAL A 57 5.79 -29.52 -5.98
N ASP A 58 6.75 -29.79 -6.86
CA ASP A 58 6.96 -31.10 -7.44
C ASP A 58 7.27 -32.17 -6.38
N THR A 59 7.98 -31.80 -5.33
CA THR A 59 8.23 -32.69 -4.18
C THR A 59 6.94 -33.08 -3.46
N ILE A 60 6.02 -32.11 -3.26
CA ILE A 60 4.70 -32.37 -2.67
C ILE A 60 3.86 -33.25 -3.61
N VAL A 61 3.81 -32.92 -4.88
CA VAL A 61 3.02 -33.65 -5.89
C VAL A 61 3.45 -35.11 -6.01
N ASN A 62 4.77 -35.37 -5.98
CA ASN A 62 5.34 -36.70 -6.16
C ASN A 62 5.55 -37.45 -4.84
N ASN A 63 5.12 -36.92 -3.69
CA ASN A 63 5.21 -37.60 -2.42
C ASN A 63 4.40 -38.92 -2.46
N PRO A 64 5.05 -40.10 -2.25
CA PRO A 64 4.38 -41.40 -2.31
C PRO A 64 3.42 -41.67 -1.14
N GLU A 65 3.52 -40.89 -0.07
CA GLU A 65 2.65 -41.04 1.10
C GLU A 65 1.25 -40.48 0.82
N ALA A 66 0.25 -41.00 1.52
CA ALA A 66 -1.10 -40.47 1.47
C ALA A 66 -1.11 -38.98 1.87
N PRO A 67 -1.92 -38.15 1.20
CA PRO A 67 -2.03 -36.73 1.54
C PRO A 67 -2.52 -36.54 2.98
N THR A 68 -1.81 -35.68 3.72
CA THR A 68 -2.17 -35.24 5.08
C THR A 68 -2.07 -33.72 5.16
N PHE A 69 -2.65 -33.13 6.19
CA PHE A 69 -2.51 -31.70 6.47
C PHE A 69 -1.02 -31.28 6.49
N ALA A 70 -0.17 -32.03 7.20
CA ALA A 70 1.25 -31.71 7.32
C ALA A 70 2.03 -31.84 5.99
N ASN A 71 1.88 -32.98 5.25
CA ASN A 71 2.70 -33.23 4.06
C ASN A 71 2.15 -32.62 2.77
N THR A 72 1.02 -31.93 2.84
CA THR A 72 0.39 -31.30 1.69
C THR A 72 0.07 -29.82 1.95
N ILE A 73 -0.72 -29.50 2.96
CA ILE A 73 -1.18 -28.11 3.19
C ILE A 73 -0.07 -27.28 3.84
N VAL A 74 0.51 -27.75 4.95
CA VAL A 74 1.63 -27.05 5.61
C VAL A 74 2.86 -27.03 4.70
N ALA A 75 3.14 -28.15 4.01
CA ALA A 75 4.25 -28.20 3.06
C ALA A 75 4.08 -27.14 1.95
N LEU A 76 2.86 -27.00 1.39
CA LEU A 76 2.56 -26.00 0.37
C LEU A 76 2.63 -24.56 0.91
N ALA A 77 2.19 -24.33 2.15
CA ALA A 77 2.27 -23.01 2.78
C ALA A 77 3.71 -22.53 3.02
N ASN A 78 4.68 -23.44 2.99
CA ASN A 78 6.10 -23.15 3.16
C ASN A 78 6.89 -23.17 1.83
N THR A 79 6.23 -23.30 0.67
CA THR A 79 6.90 -23.18 -0.64
C THR A 79 7.09 -21.72 -1.04
N GLY A 80 8.10 -21.45 -1.86
CA GLY A 80 8.29 -20.16 -2.52
C GLY A 80 8.82 -19.03 -1.64
N GLU A 81 9.37 -19.31 -0.46
CA GLU A 81 9.84 -18.28 0.49
C GLU A 81 10.86 -17.31 -0.15
N ASN A 82 11.79 -17.81 -0.97
CA ASN A 82 12.79 -16.97 -1.65
C ASN A 82 12.14 -16.09 -2.74
N LEU A 83 11.14 -16.61 -3.45
CA LEU A 83 10.38 -15.86 -4.44
C LEU A 83 9.56 -14.75 -3.78
N GLU A 84 8.86 -15.08 -2.70
CA GLU A 84 8.05 -14.14 -1.95
C GLU A 84 8.87 -12.96 -1.43
N ARG A 85 10.02 -13.21 -0.80
CA ARG A 85 10.92 -12.15 -0.34
C ARG A 85 11.41 -11.26 -1.48
N ALA A 86 11.86 -11.84 -2.59
CA ALA A 86 12.37 -11.09 -3.72
C ALA A 86 11.29 -10.24 -4.39
N THR A 87 10.08 -10.79 -4.55
CA THR A 87 8.93 -10.08 -5.13
C THR A 87 8.38 -9.02 -4.18
N ALA A 88 8.33 -9.27 -2.87
CA ALA A 88 7.94 -8.27 -1.87
C ALA A 88 8.86 -7.05 -1.95
N VAL A 89 10.17 -7.26 -1.99
CA VAL A 89 11.14 -6.16 -2.17
C VAL A 89 10.92 -5.43 -3.49
N MET A 90 10.78 -6.15 -4.61
CA MET A 90 10.56 -5.55 -5.92
C MET A 90 9.31 -4.67 -5.96
N TYR A 91 8.15 -5.18 -5.53
CA TYR A 91 6.90 -4.43 -5.60
C TYR A 91 6.84 -3.26 -4.61
N ASN A 92 7.50 -3.40 -3.45
CA ASN A 92 7.62 -2.28 -2.50
C ASN A 92 8.49 -1.17 -3.05
N LEU A 93 9.66 -1.49 -3.63
CA LEU A 93 10.52 -0.50 -4.28
C LEU A 93 9.84 0.13 -5.50
N LEU A 94 9.10 -0.66 -6.30
CA LEU A 94 8.30 -0.14 -7.43
C LEU A 94 7.26 0.90 -6.99
N SER A 95 6.84 0.86 -5.74
CA SER A 95 5.89 1.82 -5.19
C SER A 95 6.57 3.00 -4.47
N ALA A 96 7.67 2.75 -3.78
CA ALA A 96 8.31 3.70 -2.88
C ALA A 96 9.59 4.34 -3.43
N GLU A 97 10.33 3.67 -4.33
CA GLU A 97 11.63 4.15 -4.86
C GLU A 97 11.87 3.54 -6.26
N THR A 98 10.96 3.83 -7.21
CA THR A 98 11.04 3.27 -8.57
C THR A 98 12.02 4.03 -9.46
N ASP A 99 12.53 3.31 -10.46
CA ASP A 99 13.23 3.84 -11.62
C ASP A 99 12.78 3.12 -12.90
N ASP A 100 13.23 3.59 -14.05
CA ASP A 100 12.85 3.01 -15.35
C ASP A 100 13.28 1.54 -15.48
N ASN A 101 14.45 1.14 -14.93
CA ASN A 101 14.93 -0.24 -14.98
C ASN A 101 14.04 -1.18 -14.14
N LEU A 102 13.60 -0.72 -12.98
CA LEU A 102 12.72 -1.49 -12.11
C LEU A 102 11.30 -1.60 -12.70
N GLU A 103 10.79 -0.54 -13.34
CA GLU A 103 9.53 -0.57 -14.07
C GLU A 103 9.56 -1.55 -15.26
N GLU A 104 10.68 -1.58 -16.00
CA GLU A 104 10.88 -2.53 -17.11
C GLU A 104 10.95 -3.97 -16.59
N LEU A 105 11.71 -4.20 -15.51
CA LEU A 105 11.76 -5.52 -14.86
C LEU A 105 10.38 -5.99 -14.40
N ALA A 106 9.61 -5.12 -13.73
CA ALA A 106 8.27 -5.47 -13.29
C ALA A 106 7.34 -5.80 -14.47
N SER A 107 7.47 -5.06 -15.58
CA SER A 107 6.70 -5.30 -16.81
C SER A 107 7.08 -6.63 -17.48
N GLU A 108 8.36 -7.00 -17.47
CA GLU A 108 8.84 -8.30 -17.95
C GLU A 108 8.33 -9.46 -17.08
N LEU A 109 8.39 -9.29 -15.75
CA LEU A 109 8.10 -10.37 -14.81
C LEU A 109 6.61 -10.57 -14.53
N ALA A 110 5.76 -9.55 -14.69
CA ALA A 110 4.34 -9.65 -14.36
C ALA A 110 3.62 -10.82 -15.07
N PRO A 111 3.75 -11.02 -16.40
CA PRO A 111 3.15 -12.20 -17.04
C PRO A 111 3.82 -13.51 -16.63
N LYS A 112 5.12 -13.55 -16.37
CA LYS A 112 5.85 -14.76 -15.93
C LYS A 112 5.43 -15.19 -14.53
N LEU A 113 5.29 -14.25 -13.59
CA LEU A 113 4.79 -14.52 -12.24
C LEU A 113 3.33 -14.99 -12.27
N SER A 114 2.51 -14.41 -13.16
CA SER A 114 1.14 -14.88 -13.37
C SER A 114 1.10 -16.32 -13.91
N GLU A 115 1.94 -16.65 -14.89
CA GLU A 115 2.06 -18.01 -15.42
C GLU A 115 2.58 -18.98 -14.37
N HIS A 116 3.59 -18.59 -13.59
CA HIS A 116 4.13 -19.39 -12.49
C HIS A 116 3.04 -19.73 -11.46
N SER A 117 2.29 -18.72 -10.99
CA SER A 117 1.15 -18.94 -10.10
C SER A 117 0.09 -19.89 -10.71
N ASN A 118 -0.23 -19.70 -11.99
CA ASN A 118 -1.15 -20.60 -12.70
C ASN A 118 -0.62 -22.04 -12.80
N ASN A 119 0.70 -22.23 -12.95
CA ASN A 119 1.30 -23.58 -12.99
C ASN A 119 1.13 -24.33 -11.68
N ILE A 120 1.11 -23.62 -10.56
CA ILE A 120 0.83 -24.18 -9.23
C ILE A 120 -0.67 -24.39 -9.03
N MET A 121 -1.48 -23.33 -9.20
CA MET A 121 -2.90 -23.34 -8.85
C MET A 121 -3.78 -24.16 -9.78
N LEU A 122 -3.36 -24.38 -11.03
CA LEU A 122 -4.04 -25.23 -12.00
C LEU A 122 -3.45 -26.65 -12.08
N ASN A 123 -2.51 -27.01 -11.20
CA ASN A 123 -1.92 -28.34 -11.17
C ASN A 123 -2.92 -29.36 -10.61
N GLU A 124 -3.40 -30.23 -11.47
CA GLU A 124 -4.44 -31.22 -11.11
C GLU A 124 -4.00 -32.22 -10.05
N LYS A 125 -2.73 -32.65 -10.08
CA LYS A 125 -2.21 -33.60 -9.09
C LYS A 125 -2.07 -32.93 -7.72
N LEU A 126 -1.62 -31.67 -7.68
CA LEU A 126 -1.55 -30.90 -6.45
C LEU A 126 -2.95 -30.67 -5.89
N PHE A 127 -3.90 -30.23 -6.73
CA PHE A 127 -5.28 -30.02 -6.30
C PHE A 127 -5.94 -31.32 -5.81
N ALA A 128 -5.67 -32.45 -6.44
CA ALA A 128 -6.18 -33.74 -5.96
C ALA A 128 -5.68 -34.07 -4.55
N ARG A 129 -4.41 -33.75 -4.21
CA ARG A 129 -3.87 -33.92 -2.86
C ARG A 129 -4.55 -32.96 -1.88
N VAL A 130 -4.65 -31.67 -2.23
CA VAL A 130 -5.32 -30.65 -1.40
C VAL A 130 -6.78 -31.06 -1.11
N LYS A 131 -7.51 -31.50 -2.15
CA LYS A 131 -8.89 -31.94 -2.02
C LYS A 131 -9.01 -33.19 -1.13
N ALA A 132 -8.12 -34.14 -1.25
CA ALA A 132 -8.12 -35.33 -0.41
C ALA A 132 -7.94 -34.99 1.09
N VAL A 133 -7.05 -34.03 1.40
CA VAL A 133 -6.89 -33.52 2.77
C VAL A 133 -8.15 -32.79 3.23
N TYR A 134 -8.71 -31.91 2.38
CA TYR A 134 -9.92 -31.17 2.69
C TYR A 134 -11.10 -32.09 3.03
N ASP A 135 -11.36 -33.09 2.17
CA ASP A 135 -12.43 -34.06 2.38
C ASP A 135 -12.25 -34.92 3.64
N ALA A 136 -11.00 -35.23 4.01
CA ALA A 136 -10.68 -36.09 5.16
C ALA A 136 -10.57 -35.36 6.49
N GLU A 137 -10.12 -34.10 6.50
CA GLU A 137 -9.66 -33.42 7.71
C GLU A 137 -10.41 -32.12 8.06
N THR A 138 -11.18 -31.52 7.13
CA THR A 138 -11.84 -30.22 7.36
C THR A 138 -12.73 -30.17 8.61
N ASN A 139 -13.33 -31.29 9.00
CA ASN A 139 -14.18 -31.40 10.20
C ASN A 139 -13.41 -31.84 11.46
N LYS A 140 -12.10 -32.04 11.35
CA LYS A 140 -11.23 -32.49 12.46
C LYS A 140 -10.28 -31.39 12.93
N LEU A 141 -9.98 -30.44 12.05
CA LEU A 141 -9.11 -29.32 12.33
C LEU A 141 -9.89 -28.15 12.93
N GLU A 142 -9.22 -27.36 13.75
CA GLU A 142 -9.76 -26.16 14.40
C GLU A 142 -8.75 -25.01 14.30
N GLY A 143 -9.19 -23.78 14.59
CA GLY A 143 -8.32 -22.60 14.66
C GLY A 143 -7.60 -22.31 13.34
N GLU A 144 -6.30 -22.03 13.44
CA GLU A 144 -5.48 -21.64 12.28
C GLU A 144 -5.29 -22.78 11.28
N ASP A 145 -5.16 -24.02 11.74
CA ASP A 145 -5.01 -25.19 10.86
C ASP A 145 -6.23 -25.34 9.95
N LYS A 146 -7.43 -25.20 10.52
CA LYS A 146 -8.66 -25.21 9.72
C LYS A 146 -8.71 -24.03 8.75
N MET A 147 -8.36 -22.84 9.21
CA MET A 147 -8.36 -21.63 8.36
C MET A 147 -7.38 -21.78 7.20
N LEU A 148 -6.17 -22.32 7.44
CA LEU A 148 -5.20 -22.57 6.39
C LEU A 148 -5.73 -23.57 5.36
N LEU A 149 -6.31 -24.69 5.82
CA LEU A 149 -6.90 -25.67 4.93
C LEU A 149 -8.04 -25.09 4.07
N ASP A 150 -8.98 -24.39 4.71
CA ASP A 150 -10.13 -23.79 4.05
C ASP A 150 -9.68 -22.75 2.99
N LYS A 151 -8.76 -21.84 3.37
CA LYS A 151 -8.21 -20.82 2.44
C LYS A 151 -7.42 -21.45 1.29
N THR A 152 -6.66 -22.51 1.56
CA THR A 152 -5.89 -23.20 0.50
C THR A 152 -6.84 -23.87 -0.49
N TYR A 153 -7.79 -24.65 -0.02
CA TYR A 153 -8.76 -25.34 -0.88
C TYR A 153 -9.59 -24.33 -1.71
N GLU A 154 -10.16 -23.32 -1.04
CA GLU A 154 -10.91 -22.27 -1.71
C GLU A 154 -10.04 -21.46 -2.70
N GLY A 155 -8.75 -21.28 -2.39
CA GLY A 155 -7.79 -20.63 -3.27
C GLY A 155 -7.66 -21.38 -4.60
N PHE A 156 -7.51 -22.69 -4.57
CA PHE A 156 -7.47 -23.54 -5.79
C PHE A 156 -8.77 -23.47 -6.59
N GLU A 157 -9.93 -23.61 -5.94
CA GLU A 157 -11.23 -23.50 -6.63
C GLU A 157 -11.39 -22.15 -7.34
N ARG A 158 -11.06 -21.06 -6.66
CA ARG A 158 -11.15 -19.69 -7.18
C ARG A 158 -10.11 -19.37 -8.26
N SER A 159 -9.02 -20.11 -8.29
CA SER A 159 -8.00 -19.99 -9.33
C SER A 159 -8.25 -20.95 -10.51
N GLY A 160 -9.41 -21.62 -10.55
CA GLY A 160 -9.84 -22.41 -11.69
C GLY A 160 -9.35 -23.85 -11.71
N ALA A 161 -8.91 -24.43 -10.58
CA ALA A 161 -8.45 -25.82 -10.52
C ALA A 161 -9.49 -26.84 -11.03
N THR A 162 -10.78 -26.52 -10.89
CA THR A 162 -11.92 -27.36 -11.32
C THR A 162 -12.40 -27.12 -12.75
N LEU A 163 -11.80 -26.18 -13.47
CA LEU A 163 -12.16 -25.85 -14.85
C LEU A 163 -11.79 -26.96 -15.85
N SER A 164 -12.44 -26.92 -17.01
CA SER A 164 -12.02 -27.72 -18.17
C SER A 164 -10.65 -27.25 -18.68
N ASP A 165 -9.96 -28.08 -19.45
CA ASP A 165 -8.66 -27.71 -20.02
C ASP A 165 -8.73 -26.49 -20.94
N GLU A 166 -9.82 -26.33 -21.69
CA GLU A 166 -10.08 -25.17 -22.54
C GLU A 166 -10.24 -23.89 -21.68
N ASP A 167 -11.05 -23.96 -20.62
CA ASP A 167 -11.26 -22.84 -19.71
C ASP A 167 -10.01 -22.51 -18.89
N LYS A 168 -9.21 -23.51 -18.48
CA LYS A 168 -7.90 -23.30 -17.83
C LYS A 168 -6.95 -22.54 -18.75
N GLN A 169 -6.89 -22.92 -20.04
CA GLN A 169 -6.06 -22.19 -21.00
C GLN A 169 -6.51 -20.73 -21.13
N ARG A 170 -7.82 -20.51 -21.25
CA ARG A 170 -8.38 -19.16 -21.33
C ARG A 170 -8.14 -18.36 -20.05
N PHE A 171 -8.28 -18.98 -18.89
CA PHE A 171 -8.00 -18.35 -17.59
C PHE A 171 -6.53 -17.89 -17.49
N ARG A 172 -5.57 -18.71 -17.95
CA ARG A 172 -4.14 -18.33 -18.01
C ARG A 172 -3.92 -17.07 -18.87
N GLU A 173 -4.52 -17.01 -20.04
CA GLU A 173 -4.41 -15.86 -20.93
C GLU A 173 -4.97 -14.58 -20.29
N ILE A 174 -6.11 -14.70 -19.61
CA ILE A 174 -6.76 -13.57 -18.95
C ILE A 174 -5.91 -13.05 -17.77
N THR A 175 -5.43 -13.95 -16.92
CA THR A 175 -4.65 -13.55 -15.73
C THR A 175 -3.32 -12.93 -16.12
N ALA A 176 -2.64 -13.40 -17.16
CA ALA A 176 -1.45 -12.77 -17.70
C ALA A 176 -1.73 -11.35 -18.22
N GLN A 177 -2.82 -11.17 -18.99
CA GLN A 177 -3.23 -9.85 -19.47
C GLN A 177 -3.64 -8.91 -18.34
N LEU A 178 -4.30 -9.41 -17.29
CA LEU A 178 -4.68 -8.60 -16.13
C LEU A 178 -3.45 -8.11 -15.38
N SER A 179 -2.44 -8.97 -15.16
CA SER A 179 -1.22 -8.57 -14.46
C SER A 179 -0.46 -7.48 -15.21
N GLU A 180 -0.30 -7.61 -16.53
CA GLU A 180 0.31 -6.60 -17.40
C GLU A 180 -0.46 -5.26 -17.37
N LYS A 181 -1.78 -5.32 -17.56
CA LYS A 181 -2.61 -4.10 -17.68
C LYS A 181 -2.77 -3.34 -16.37
N THR A 182 -2.88 -4.04 -15.24
CA THR A 182 -2.96 -3.39 -13.94
C THR A 182 -1.65 -2.72 -13.56
N LEU A 183 -0.52 -3.32 -13.89
CA LEU A 183 0.81 -2.72 -13.71
C LEU A 183 0.94 -1.45 -14.60
N LYS A 184 0.63 -1.57 -15.90
CA LYS A 184 0.71 -0.44 -16.83
C LYS A 184 -0.20 0.71 -16.44
N PHE A 185 -1.40 0.41 -15.92
CA PHE A 185 -2.31 1.44 -15.38
C PHE A 185 -1.63 2.29 -14.30
N SER A 186 -0.99 1.63 -13.34
CA SER A 186 -0.33 2.31 -12.22
C SER A 186 0.89 3.12 -12.65
N GLN A 187 1.72 2.59 -13.55
CA GLN A 187 2.87 3.28 -14.11
C GLN A 187 2.45 4.56 -14.87
N ASN A 188 1.39 4.47 -15.68
CA ASN A 188 0.86 5.63 -16.41
C ASN A 188 0.38 6.74 -15.45
N VAL A 189 -0.29 6.36 -14.34
CA VAL A 189 -0.75 7.34 -13.34
C VAL A 189 0.43 8.07 -12.70
N LEU A 190 1.49 7.37 -12.34
CA LEU A 190 2.68 7.99 -11.74
C LEU A 190 3.35 8.95 -12.74
N LYS A 191 3.58 8.50 -13.96
CA LYS A 191 4.23 9.32 -15.02
C LYS A 191 3.42 10.56 -15.36
N GLU A 192 2.10 10.44 -15.54
CA GLU A 192 1.25 11.60 -15.82
C GLU A 192 1.18 12.58 -14.63
N THR A 193 1.23 12.07 -13.40
CA THR A 193 1.30 12.92 -12.21
C THR A 193 2.59 13.73 -12.17
N ASN A 194 3.72 13.13 -12.51
CA ASN A 194 5.03 13.77 -12.49
C ASN A 194 5.24 14.74 -13.68
N ASN A 195 4.58 14.49 -14.81
CA ASN A 195 4.73 15.31 -16.02
C ASN A 195 4.04 16.68 -15.92
N PHE A 196 3.08 16.84 -15.00
CA PHE A 196 2.38 18.11 -14.86
C PHE A 196 3.11 19.06 -13.92
N VAL A 197 3.31 20.29 -14.38
CA VAL A 197 3.75 21.43 -13.57
C VAL A 197 2.90 22.66 -13.88
N LEU A 198 2.49 23.38 -12.83
CA LEU A 198 1.95 24.72 -12.94
C LEU A 198 3.08 25.69 -12.53
N HIS A 199 3.75 26.28 -13.53
CA HIS A 199 4.82 27.23 -13.32
C HIS A 199 4.26 28.66 -13.31
N ILE A 200 4.53 29.41 -12.24
CA ILE A 200 4.09 30.77 -12.01
C ILE A 200 5.32 31.66 -11.81
N THR A 201 5.37 32.79 -12.53
CA THR A 201 6.48 33.76 -12.45
C THR A 201 6.05 35.13 -11.96
N ASP A 202 4.74 35.43 -11.95
CA ASP A 202 4.18 36.66 -11.40
C ASP A 202 3.72 36.42 -9.95
N GLU A 203 4.31 37.13 -9.01
CA GLU A 203 3.96 37.04 -7.58
C GLU A 203 2.49 37.40 -7.30
N ASN A 204 1.87 38.25 -8.13
CA ASN A 204 0.46 38.60 -7.96
C ASN A 204 -0.47 37.38 -8.14
N ASP A 205 -0.07 36.41 -8.94
CA ASP A 205 -0.83 35.16 -9.16
C ASP A 205 -0.76 34.19 -7.97
N LEU A 206 0.06 34.50 -6.96
CA LEU A 206 0.13 33.74 -5.70
C LEU A 206 -0.80 34.31 -4.62
N ALA A 207 -1.63 35.30 -4.96
CA ALA A 207 -2.57 35.89 -3.99
C ALA A 207 -3.39 34.81 -3.26
N GLY A 208 -3.52 34.98 -1.95
CA GLY A 208 -4.22 34.06 -1.05
C GLY A 208 -3.42 32.84 -0.60
N ILE A 209 -2.34 32.45 -1.27
CA ILE A 209 -1.54 31.28 -0.91
C ILE A 209 -0.64 31.62 0.30
N PRO A 210 -0.72 30.89 1.43
CA PRO A 210 0.14 31.12 2.59
C PRO A 210 1.64 30.97 2.27
N GLU A 211 2.47 31.70 3.02
CA GLU A 211 3.92 31.78 2.79
C GLU A 211 4.59 30.40 2.81
N ILE A 212 4.19 29.51 3.72
CA ILE A 212 4.75 28.16 3.81
C ILE A 212 4.60 27.38 2.49
N HIS A 213 3.47 27.53 1.80
CA HIS A 213 3.21 26.87 0.51
C HIS A 213 3.90 27.55 -0.66
N ARG A 214 4.04 28.90 -0.60
CA ARG A 214 4.84 29.65 -1.59
C ARG A 214 6.32 29.29 -1.50
N ASN A 215 6.86 29.17 -0.29
CA ASN A 215 8.25 28.76 -0.07
C ASN A 215 8.48 27.33 -0.60
N ALA A 216 7.57 26.39 -0.32
CA ALA A 216 7.66 25.03 -0.86
C ALA A 216 7.63 25.01 -2.40
N ALA A 217 6.75 25.81 -3.02
CA ALA A 217 6.66 25.94 -4.48
C ALA A 217 7.89 26.61 -5.10
N HIS A 218 8.52 27.55 -4.39
CA HIS A 218 9.77 28.18 -4.80
C HIS A 218 10.93 27.18 -4.79
N HIS A 219 11.08 26.39 -3.72
CA HIS A 219 12.09 25.33 -3.66
C HIS A 219 11.88 24.25 -4.73
N GLU A 220 10.62 23.93 -5.08
CA GLU A 220 10.31 23.03 -6.19
C GLU A 220 10.75 23.60 -7.54
N ALA A 221 10.60 24.93 -7.73
CA ALA A 221 11.10 25.62 -8.92
C ALA A 221 12.63 25.61 -8.97
N GLU A 222 13.31 25.91 -7.85
CA GLU A 222 14.78 25.86 -7.75
C GLU A 222 15.33 24.46 -8.09
N ALA A 223 14.70 23.42 -7.54
CA ALA A 223 15.09 22.02 -7.82
C ALA A 223 14.99 21.67 -9.32
N ARG A 224 14.08 22.32 -10.05
CA ARG A 224 13.90 22.20 -11.50
C ARG A 224 14.68 23.24 -12.31
N GLN A 225 15.51 24.07 -11.68
CA GLN A 225 16.28 25.15 -12.28
C GLN A 225 15.38 26.19 -12.99
N LEU A 226 14.21 26.47 -12.40
CA LEU A 226 13.24 27.47 -12.87
C LEU A 226 13.19 28.65 -11.90
N GLU A 227 12.94 29.86 -12.42
CA GLU A 227 12.63 31.05 -11.63
C GLU A 227 11.14 31.05 -11.21
N GLY A 228 10.81 31.63 -10.05
CA GLY A 228 9.43 31.73 -9.58
C GLY A 228 8.97 30.55 -8.74
N TRP A 229 7.80 30.00 -9.06
CA TRP A 229 7.13 28.98 -8.24
C TRP A 229 6.57 27.85 -9.11
N VAL A 230 6.71 26.63 -8.65
CA VAL A 230 6.16 25.44 -9.30
C VAL A 230 5.19 24.72 -8.36
N PHE A 231 3.97 24.52 -8.83
CA PHE A 231 2.98 23.66 -8.17
C PHE A 231 2.78 22.39 -8.98
N THR A 232 2.68 21.26 -8.27
CA THR A 232 2.57 19.93 -8.86
C THR A 232 1.25 19.25 -8.46
N LEU A 233 0.99 18.06 -9.00
CA LEU A 233 -0.19 17.26 -8.62
C LEU A 233 0.02 16.41 -7.36
N HIS A 234 1.18 16.49 -6.70
CA HIS A 234 1.37 15.85 -5.41
C HIS A 234 0.53 16.53 -4.32
N ALA A 235 -0.04 15.74 -3.40
CA ALA A 235 -1.01 16.22 -2.43
C ALA A 235 -0.56 17.47 -1.62
N PRO A 236 0.68 17.54 -1.10
CA PRO A 236 1.14 18.72 -0.34
C PRO A 236 1.23 20.01 -1.15
N SER A 237 1.28 19.90 -2.48
CA SER A 237 1.25 21.05 -3.42
C SER A 237 -0.17 21.33 -3.90
N PHE A 238 -0.89 20.29 -4.35
CA PHE A 238 -2.22 20.40 -4.94
C PHE A 238 -3.28 20.88 -3.94
N MET A 239 -3.35 20.26 -2.76
CA MET A 239 -4.44 20.54 -1.80
C MET A 239 -4.41 21.98 -1.28
N PRO A 240 -3.27 22.53 -0.80
CA PRO A 240 -3.22 23.94 -0.39
C PRO A 240 -3.50 24.90 -1.54
N PHE A 241 -3.03 24.61 -2.75
CA PHE A 241 -3.33 25.43 -3.93
C PHE A 241 -4.84 25.54 -4.16
N MET A 242 -5.56 24.42 -4.11
CA MET A 242 -7.02 24.41 -4.26
C MET A 242 -7.77 25.14 -3.15
N MET A 243 -7.20 25.18 -1.92
CA MET A 243 -7.82 25.80 -0.75
C MET A 243 -7.60 27.32 -0.73
N TYR A 244 -6.43 27.80 -1.16
CA TYR A 244 -5.99 29.16 -0.87
C TYR A 244 -5.77 30.04 -2.10
N ALA A 245 -5.43 29.49 -3.27
CA ALA A 245 -5.13 30.30 -4.45
C ALA A 245 -6.35 31.13 -4.89
N GLU A 246 -6.21 32.47 -4.95
CA GLU A 246 -7.28 33.37 -5.42
C GLU A 246 -7.49 33.28 -6.92
N ASN A 247 -6.44 33.00 -7.70
CA ASN A 247 -6.53 32.88 -9.14
C ASN A 247 -7.37 31.67 -9.56
N ARG A 248 -8.62 31.93 -9.95
CA ARG A 248 -9.60 30.90 -10.32
C ARG A 248 -9.18 30.09 -11.54
N GLU A 249 -8.55 30.74 -12.53
CA GLU A 249 -8.11 30.06 -13.76
C GLU A 249 -7.02 29.01 -13.45
N TYR A 250 -6.12 29.33 -12.54
CA TYR A 250 -5.10 28.37 -12.10
C TYR A 250 -5.68 27.26 -11.23
N ARG A 251 -6.71 27.53 -10.39
CA ARG A 251 -7.43 26.46 -9.69
C ARG A 251 -8.10 25.52 -10.69
N GLU A 252 -8.79 26.05 -11.72
CA GLU A 252 -9.37 25.24 -12.79
C GLU A 252 -8.30 24.40 -13.50
N LYS A 253 -7.19 25.02 -13.89
CA LYS A 253 -6.11 24.35 -14.61
C LYS A 253 -5.54 23.16 -13.83
N ILE A 254 -5.16 23.36 -12.57
CA ILE A 254 -4.58 22.30 -11.75
C ILE A 254 -5.63 21.24 -11.37
N TYR A 255 -6.88 21.64 -11.09
CA TYR A 255 -7.99 20.72 -10.82
C TYR A 255 -8.26 19.80 -12.01
N ARG A 256 -8.34 20.36 -13.22
CA ARG A 256 -8.54 19.58 -14.44
C ARG A 256 -7.36 18.64 -14.69
N ALA A 257 -6.15 19.13 -14.55
CA ALA A 257 -4.97 18.29 -14.68
C ALA A 257 -4.99 17.10 -13.72
N TYR A 258 -5.34 17.32 -12.46
CA TYR A 258 -5.43 16.26 -11.45
C TYR A 258 -6.52 15.23 -11.79
N ASN A 259 -7.73 15.69 -12.15
CA ASN A 259 -8.89 14.82 -12.34
C ASN A 259 -8.98 14.19 -13.74
N SER A 260 -8.16 14.64 -14.69
CA SER A 260 -8.11 14.06 -16.03
C SER A 260 -6.83 13.30 -16.33
N ARG A 261 -6.06 12.94 -15.29
CA ARG A 261 -4.86 12.11 -15.47
C ARG A 261 -5.18 10.83 -16.22
N CYS A 262 -4.31 10.47 -17.14
CA CYS A 262 -4.41 9.27 -17.99
C CYS A 262 -5.69 9.21 -18.85
N THR A 263 -6.28 10.37 -19.17
CA THR A 263 -7.42 10.48 -20.10
C THR A 263 -7.09 11.24 -21.37
N HIS A 264 -5.87 11.76 -21.50
CA HIS A 264 -5.42 12.53 -22.65
C HIS A 264 -5.01 11.63 -23.82
N ASN A 265 -4.97 12.19 -25.02
CA ASN A 265 -4.51 11.46 -26.21
C ASN A 265 -2.97 11.44 -26.26
N ASN A 266 -2.36 10.71 -25.33
CA ASN A 266 -0.93 10.50 -25.20
C ASN A 266 -0.63 9.05 -24.83
N GLU A 267 0.64 8.72 -24.63
CA GLU A 267 1.12 7.37 -24.29
C GLU A 267 0.67 6.86 -22.91
N TYR A 268 0.18 7.75 -22.03
CA TYR A 268 -0.29 7.43 -20.68
C TYR A 268 -1.80 7.22 -20.59
N ASN A 269 -2.52 7.21 -21.72
CA ASN A 269 -3.96 7.03 -21.74
C ASN A 269 -4.39 5.67 -21.21
N ASN A 270 -5.25 5.67 -20.19
CA ASN A 270 -5.72 4.45 -19.53
C ASN A 270 -7.13 4.00 -19.97
N PHE A 271 -7.83 4.67 -20.87
CA PHE A 271 -9.20 4.32 -21.24
C PHE A 271 -9.35 2.88 -21.74
N GLU A 272 -8.50 2.48 -22.70
CA GLU A 272 -8.55 1.11 -23.24
C GLU A 272 -8.03 0.07 -22.23
N ILE A 273 -7.10 0.47 -21.36
CA ILE A 273 -6.60 -0.38 -20.27
C ILE A 273 -7.74 -0.68 -19.29
N VAL A 274 -8.47 0.35 -18.82
CA VAL A 274 -9.62 0.19 -17.92
C VAL A 274 -10.72 -0.68 -18.55
N ARG A 275 -11.09 -0.39 -19.81
CA ARG A 275 -12.09 -1.18 -20.54
C ARG A 275 -11.69 -2.65 -20.62
N SER A 276 -10.42 -2.91 -20.93
CA SER A 276 -9.88 -4.24 -21.00
C SER A 276 -9.92 -4.96 -19.64
N ILE A 277 -9.43 -4.30 -18.57
CA ILE A 277 -9.45 -4.85 -17.20
C ILE A 277 -10.87 -5.24 -16.76
N VAL A 278 -11.85 -4.35 -16.97
CA VAL A 278 -13.25 -4.61 -16.58
C VAL A 278 -13.82 -5.82 -17.35
N ASN A 279 -13.57 -5.90 -18.66
CA ASN A 279 -14.05 -7.02 -19.47
C ASN A 279 -13.37 -8.34 -19.09
N LEU A 280 -12.05 -8.35 -18.89
CA LEU A 280 -11.29 -9.53 -18.47
C LEU A 280 -11.75 -10.03 -17.08
N ARG A 281 -11.97 -9.13 -16.13
CA ARG A 281 -12.52 -9.47 -14.80
C ARG A 281 -13.92 -10.08 -14.90
N ARG A 282 -14.78 -9.55 -15.78
CA ARG A 282 -16.10 -10.14 -16.04
C ARG A 282 -15.97 -11.55 -16.61
N GLU A 283 -15.08 -11.75 -17.56
CA GLU A 283 -14.84 -13.05 -18.18
C GLU A 283 -14.31 -14.07 -17.17
N VAL A 284 -13.36 -13.71 -16.31
CA VAL A 284 -12.91 -14.56 -15.18
C VAL A 284 -14.08 -15.01 -14.33
N ALA A 285 -14.93 -14.09 -13.91
CA ALA A 285 -16.10 -14.44 -13.09
C ALA A 285 -17.04 -15.43 -13.79
N GLN A 286 -17.30 -15.22 -15.10
CA GLN A 286 -18.16 -16.09 -15.90
C GLN A 286 -17.57 -17.50 -16.08
N ILE A 287 -16.28 -17.61 -16.39
CA ILE A 287 -15.56 -18.89 -16.50
C ILE A 287 -15.63 -19.66 -15.18
N LEU A 288 -15.49 -18.98 -14.05
CA LEU A 288 -15.58 -19.56 -12.71
C LEU A 288 -17.03 -19.82 -12.23
N GLY A 289 -18.04 -19.57 -13.09
CA GLY A 289 -19.45 -19.85 -12.79
C GLY A 289 -20.15 -18.79 -11.93
N TYR A 290 -19.56 -17.60 -11.75
CA TYR A 290 -20.18 -16.48 -11.05
C TYR A 290 -20.99 -15.62 -12.02
N LYS A 291 -22.03 -14.97 -11.52
CA LYS A 291 -22.88 -14.06 -12.30
C LYS A 291 -22.08 -12.86 -12.83
N ASP A 292 -21.29 -12.25 -11.98
CA ASP A 292 -20.43 -11.12 -12.28
C ASP A 292 -19.22 -11.07 -11.35
N TYR A 293 -18.32 -10.11 -11.58
CA TYR A 293 -17.09 -9.98 -10.80
C TYR A 293 -17.33 -9.59 -9.33
N ALA A 294 -18.43 -8.88 -9.04
CA ALA A 294 -18.78 -8.53 -7.67
C ALA A 294 -19.13 -9.79 -6.86
N ASP A 295 -19.97 -10.68 -7.42
CA ASP A 295 -20.28 -11.96 -6.79
C ASP A 295 -19.03 -12.81 -6.53
N TYR A 296 -18.10 -12.85 -7.49
CA TYR A 296 -16.80 -13.51 -7.30
C TYR A 296 -15.97 -12.88 -6.18
N ALA A 297 -15.83 -11.56 -6.18
CA ALA A 297 -15.00 -10.85 -5.20
C ALA A 297 -15.58 -10.93 -3.78
N LEU A 298 -16.89 -10.79 -3.64
CA LEU A 298 -17.59 -10.73 -2.35
C LEU A 298 -17.62 -12.05 -1.59
N ARG A 299 -17.35 -13.20 -2.24
CA ARG A 299 -17.22 -14.48 -1.53
C ARG A 299 -16.16 -14.45 -0.43
N ARG A 300 -15.10 -13.66 -0.61
CA ARG A 300 -14.02 -13.50 0.38
C ARG A 300 -14.07 -12.11 1.02
N ARG A 301 -15.27 -11.68 1.40
CA ARG A 301 -15.50 -10.42 2.12
C ARG A 301 -16.50 -10.66 3.25
N MET A 302 -16.44 -9.85 4.31
CA MET A 302 -17.43 -9.87 5.40
C MET A 302 -18.82 -9.52 4.89
N ALA A 303 -18.91 -8.65 3.87
CA ALA A 303 -20.16 -8.29 3.21
C ALA A 303 -20.88 -9.47 2.53
N GLN A 304 -20.14 -10.54 2.15
CA GLN A 304 -20.63 -11.81 1.59
C GLN A 304 -21.32 -11.72 0.22
N ASN A 305 -22.13 -10.72 -0.03
CA ASN A 305 -22.92 -10.59 -1.25
C ASN A 305 -23.29 -9.13 -1.57
N ALA A 306 -23.63 -8.87 -2.84
CA ALA A 306 -24.00 -7.53 -3.32
C ALA A 306 -25.22 -6.93 -2.62
N LYS A 307 -26.17 -7.76 -2.15
CA LYS A 307 -27.36 -7.25 -1.43
C LYS A 307 -26.97 -6.53 -0.15
N ASN A 308 -26.05 -7.11 0.64
CA ASN A 308 -25.57 -6.49 1.88
C ASN A 308 -24.81 -5.18 1.59
N VAL A 309 -24.01 -5.16 0.51
CA VAL A 309 -23.31 -3.94 0.06
C VAL A 309 -24.32 -2.84 -0.31
N TYR A 310 -25.30 -3.16 -1.15
CA TYR A 310 -26.32 -2.18 -1.54
C TYR A 310 -27.17 -1.71 -0.36
N GLN A 311 -27.47 -2.59 0.59
CA GLN A 311 -28.19 -2.17 1.80
C GLN A 311 -27.41 -1.10 2.56
N LEU A 312 -26.13 -1.34 2.86
CA LEU A 312 -25.28 -0.36 3.54
C LEU A 312 -25.19 0.96 2.76
N LEU A 313 -24.94 0.88 1.44
CA LEU A 313 -24.79 2.08 0.61
C LEU A 313 -26.12 2.88 0.53
N ASN A 314 -27.25 2.21 0.41
CA ASN A 314 -28.56 2.89 0.39
C ASN A 314 -28.89 3.52 1.75
N ASP A 315 -28.61 2.83 2.85
CA ASP A 315 -28.79 3.39 4.20
C ASP A 315 -27.93 4.66 4.38
N LEU A 316 -26.69 4.67 3.88
CA LEU A 316 -25.84 5.85 3.90
C LEU A 316 -26.39 6.97 3.00
N ILE A 317 -26.84 6.66 1.78
CA ILE A 317 -27.44 7.64 0.87
C ILE A 317 -28.69 8.26 1.50
N ASP A 318 -29.59 7.45 2.06
CA ASP A 318 -30.85 7.91 2.64
C ASP A 318 -30.63 8.86 3.85
N HIS A 319 -29.54 8.67 4.59
CA HIS A 319 -29.26 9.50 5.77
C HIS A 319 -28.36 10.72 5.47
N TYR A 320 -27.46 10.64 4.50
CA TYR A 320 -26.42 11.67 4.32
C TYR A 320 -26.57 12.52 3.05
N LEU A 321 -27.27 12.06 2.01
CA LEU A 321 -27.30 12.77 0.73
C LEU A 321 -27.88 14.19 0.84
N ASP A 322 -28.93 14.37 1.66
CA ASP A 322 -29.56 15.69 1.81
C ASP A 322 -28.69 16.65 2.62
N HIS A 323 -27.93 16.15 3.60
CA HIS A 323 -26.91 16.94 4.29
C HIS A 323 -25.78 17.37 3.33
N ALA A 324 -25.26 16.46 2.51
CA ALA A 324 -24.25 16.80 1.52
C ALA A 324 -24.72 17.87 0.52
N LYS A 325 -25.99 17.81 0.09
CA LYS A 325 -26.58 18.86 -0.75
C LYS A 325 -26.67 20.21 -0.03
N GLN A 326 -27.01 20.21 1.28
CA GLN A 326 -27.05 21.42 2.09
C GLN A 326 -25.65 22.03 2.23
N ASP A 327 -24.63 21.23 2.51
CA ASP A 327 -23.23 21.68 2.59
C ASP A 327 -22.79 22.37 1.28
N VAL A 328 -23.08 21.74 0.13
CA VAL A 328 -22.78 22.34 -1.17
C VAL A 328 -23.54 23.65 -1.38
N ALA A 329 -24.80 23.72 -0.98
CA ALA A 329 -25.62 24.93 -1.12
C ALA A 329 -25.11 26.08 -0.22
N GLU A 330 -24.61 25.76 0.98
CA GLU A 330 -23.99 26.76 1.88
C GLU A 330 -22.69 27.33 1.29
N VAL A 331 -21.83 26.46 0.73
CA VAL A 331 -20.60 26.87 0.03
C VAL A 331 -20.94 27.71 -1.20
N GLU A 332 -21.95 27.33 -2.00
CA GLU A 332 -22.40 28.13 -3.15
C GLU A 332 -22.95 29.48 -2.73
N LYS A 333 -23.71 29.55 -1.64
CA LYS A 333 -24.21 30.80 -1.06
C LYS A 333 -23.05 31.72 -0.66
N LYS A 334 -22.01 31.17 -0.01
CA LYS A 334 -20.80 31.92 0.35
C LYS A 334 -20.08 32.45 -0.88
N ALA A 335 -19.91 31.62 -1.90
CA ALA A 335 -19.30 32.04 -3.17
C ALA A 335 -20.07 33.21 -3.82
N LYS A 336 -21.41 33.14 -3.86
CA LYS A 336 -22.27 34.22 -4.41
C LYS A 336 -22.23 35.51 -3.59
N GLN A 337 -21.98 35.44 -2.29
CA GLN A 337 -21.79 36.65 -1.46
C GLN A 337 -20.49 37.39 -1.82
N ILE A 338 -19.47 36.67 -2.23
CA ILE A 338 -18.15 37.23 -2.56
C ILE A 338 -18.13 37.70 -4.02
N GLU A 339 -18.61 36.90 -4.94
CA GLU A 339 -18.45 37.06 -6.39
C GLU A 339 -19.66 37.72 -7.07
N GLY A 340 -20.82 37.76 -6.39
CA GLY A 340 -22.08 38.24 -6.93
C GLY A 340 -23.10 37.13 -7.20
N ALA A 341 -24.39 37.51 -7.29
CA ALA A 341 -25.52 36.58 -7.34
C ALA A 341 -25.51 35.61 -8.54
N ASP A 342 -24.90 36.04 -9.66
CA ASP A 342 -24.85 35.27 -10.90
C ASP A 342 -23.70 34.24 -10.92
N PHE A 343 -22.87 34.20 -9.87
CA PHE A 343 -21.74 33.25 -9.78
C PHE A 343 -22.27 31.81 -9.77
N LYS A 344 -21.60 30.95 -10.55
CA LYS A 344 -21.88 29.51 -10.60
C LYS A 344 -20.67 28.76 -10.03
N LEU A 345 -20.89 28.09 -8.91
CA LEU A 345 -19.91 27.25 -8.26
C LEU A 345 -19.52 26.09 -9.20
N GLN A 346 -18.22 25.89 -9.38
CA GLN A 346 -17.66 24.79 -10.13
C GLN A 346 -16.87 23.85 -9.19
N PRO A 347 -16.56 22.62 -9.59
CA PRO A 347 -15.82 21.70 -8.73
C PRO A 347 -14.47 22.25 -8.23
N TRP A 348 -13.76 23.04 -9.03
CA TRP A 348 -12.49 23.69 -8.65
C TRP A 348 -12.66 24.88 -7.70
N ASP A 349 -13.87 25.29 -7.42
CA ASP A 349 -14.19 26.39 -6.51
C ASP A 349 -14.51 25.90 -5.10
N PHE A 350 -14.97 24.63 -4.95
CA PHE A 350 -15.54 24.11 -3.72
C PHE A 350 -14.58 24.22 -2.53
N SER A 351 -13.34 23.75 -2.67
CA SER A 351 -12.35 23.78 -1.59
C SER A 351 -12.04 25.21 -1.15
N TYR A 352 -11.91 26.13 -2.10
CA TYR A 352 -11.60 27.53 -1.84
C TYR A 352 -12.71 28.24 -1.06
N TYR A 353 -13.96 28.14 -1.51
CA TYR A 353 -15.08 28.79 -0.79
C TYR A 353 -15.48 28.05 0.48
N SER A 354 -15.30 26.75 0.55
CA SER A 354 -15.47 25.98 1.77
C SER A 354 -14.49 26.45 2.86
N GLN A 355 -13.22 26.71 2.51
CA GLN A 355 -12.24 27.25 3.44
C GLN A 355 -12.62 28.65 3.93
N LYS A 356 -13.06 29.54 3.03
CA LYS A 356 -13.56 30.87 3.41
C LYS A 356 -14.81 30.81 4.31
N LEU A 357 -15.70 29.87 4.07
CA LEU A 357 -16.89 29.65 4.92
C LEU A 357 -16.49 29.13 6.30
N LYS A 358 -15.57 28.17 6.38
CA LYS A 358 -15.04 27.67 7.67
C LYS A 358 -14.40 28.78 8.50
N HIS A 359 -13.61 29.60 7.86
CA HIS A 359 -12.99 30.75 8.53
C HIS A 359 -14.05 31.73 9.06
N GLU A 360 -15.08 32.02 8.29
CA GLU A 360 -16.16 32.92 8.73
C GLU A 360 -16.97 32.34 9.90
N LEU A 361 -17.30 31.05 9.85
CA LEU A 361 -18.18 30.42 10.85
C LEU A 361 -17.45 30.07 12.15
N TYR A 362 -16.17 29.70 12.06
CA TYR A 362 -15.43 29.08 13.16
C TYR A 362 -14.12 29.80 13.51
N ASP A 363 -13.75 30.86 12.78
CA ASP A 363 -12.43 31.51 12.87
C ASP A 363 -11.28 30.47 12.79
N TYR A 364 -11.48 29.46 11.93
CA TYR A 364 -10.60 28.29 11.83
C TYR A 364 -9.93 28.23 10.47
N ASP A 365 -8.59 28.15 10.52
CA ASP A 365 -7.74 27.81 9.38
C ASP A 365 -6.90 26.59 9.75
N PRO A 366 -6.90 25.50 8.95
CA PRO A 366 -6.08 24.31 9.20
C PRO A 366 -4.60 24.60 9.41
N ASP A 367 -4.06 25.62 8.75
CA ASP A 367 -2.65 26.01 8.88
C ASP A 367 -2.30 26.62 10.26
N MET A 368 -3.29 27.10 11.01
CA MET A 368 -3.09 27.56 12.40
C MET A 368 -2.61 26.42 13.33
N LEU A 369 -2.93 25.18 13.01
CA LEU A 369 -2.55 24.02 13.80
C LEU A 369 -1.15 23.48 13.44
N ARG A 370 -0.62 23.77 12.26
CA ARG A 370 0.68 23.27 11.79
C ARG A 370 1.84 23.51 12.77
N PRO A 371 1.98 24.67 13.43
CA PRO A 371 3.06 24.89 14.40
C PRO A 371 3.06 23.92 15.58
N TYR A 372 1.91 23.28 15.88
CA TYR A 372 1.78 22.28 16.93
C TYR A 372 2.11 20.86 16.45
N PHE A 373 2.17 20.64 15.13
CA PHE A 373 2.35 19.34 14.49
C PHE A 373 3.67 19.25 13.73
N GLU A 374 4.76 19.67 14.38
CA GLU A 374 6.10 19.41 13.84
C GLU A 374 6.33 17.89 13.80
N LEU A 375 6.77 17.37 12.64
CA LEU A 375 6.82 15.92 12.33
C LEU A 375 7.56 15.11 13.39
N SER A 376 8.70 15.59 13.91
CA SER A 376 9.46 14.82 14.90
C SER A 376 8.69 14.71 16.24
N GLN A 377 7.91 15.73 16.60
CA GLN A 377 7.06 15.70 17.79
C GLN A 377 5.83 14.81 17.56
N VAL A 378 5.21 14.88 16.38
CA VAL A 378 4.09 14.00 16.02
C VAL A 378 4.55 12.55 16.02
N GLN A 379 5.68 12.23 15.41
CA GLN A 379 6.26 10.89 15.41
C GLN A 379 6.50 10.39 16.84
N LYS A 380 7.10 11.21 17.69
CA LYS A 380 7.28 10.88 19.11
C LYS A 380 5.95 10.67 19.84
N GLY A 381 4.94 11.47 19.51
CA GLY A 381 3.59 11.35 20.07
C GLY A 381 2.91 10.05 19.66
N VAL A 382 2.92 9.70 18.36
CA VAL A 382 2.32 8.47 17.82
C VAL A 382 3.00 7.22 18.37
N LEU A 383 4.34 7.16 18.37
CA LEU A 383 5.08 6.05 18.96
C LEU A 383 4.85 5.96 20.49
N GLY A 384 4.82 7.12 21.18
CA GLY A 384 4.51 7.20 22.61
C GLY A 384 3.09 6.77 22.96
N LEU A 385 2.12 7.02 22.07
CA LEU A 385 0.74 6.53 22.22
C LEU A 385 0.72 4.99 22.23
N ALA A 386 1.40 4.34 21.28
CA ALA A 386 1.50 2.88 21.26
C ALA A 386 2.20 2.32 22.51
N THR A 387 3.24 3.01 22.99
CA THR A 387 3.86 2.67 24.26
C THR A 387 2.86 2.73 25.43
N LYS A 388 2.06 3.80 25.47
CA LYS A 388 1.04 3.98 26.52
C LYS A 388 -0.09 2.95 26.46
N LEU A 389 -0.55 2.60 25.23
CA LEU A 389 -1.66 1.68 25.04
C LEU A 389 -1.24 0.20 25.22
N TYR A 390 -0.07 -0.17 24.70
CA TYR A 390 0.34 -1.57 24.55
C TYR A 390 1.61 -1.93 25.31
N GLY A 391 2.35 -0.95 25.83
CA GLY A 391 3.61 -1.16 26.55
C GLY A 391 4.83 -1.37 25.63
N ILE A 392 4.66 -1.40 24.30
CA ILE A 392 5.76 -1.58 23.36
C ILE A 392 6.67 -0.33 23.32
N THR A 393 7.93 -0.54 22.98
CA THR A 393 8.91 0.55 22.89
C THR A 393 9.62 0.54 21.53
N PHE A 394 10.05 1.72 21.08
CA PHE A 394 10.68 1.94 19.80
C PHE A 394 12.08 2.50 20.01
N LYS A 395 13.08 1.85 19.46
CA LYS A 395 14.47 2.32 19.50
C LYS A 395 14.95 2.57 18.08
N ARG A 396 15.24 3.85 17.75
CA ARG A 396 15.83 4.19 16.46
C ARG A 396 17.14 3.41 16.27
N ASN A 397 17.29 2.79 15.11
CA ASN A 397 18.46 2.00 14.76
C ASN A 397 19.00 2.42 13.38
N ASP A 398 19.97 3.34 13.41
CA ASP A 398 20.62 3.88 12.20
C ASP A 398 21.59 2.86 11.54
N ASN A 399 21.80 1.68 12.15
CA ASN A 399 22.58 0.60 11.56
C ASN A 399 21.76 -0.28 10.60
N LEU A 400 20.42 -0.24 10.71
CA LEU A 400 19.57 -0.96 9.79
C LEU A 400 19.69 -0.36 8.38
N PRO A 401 19.87 -1.18 7.35
CA PRO A 401 19.88 -0.69 5.99
C PRO A 401 18.47 -0.23 5.60
N VAL A 402 18.40 0.88 4.89
CA VAL A 402 17.18 1.46 4.35
C VAL A 402 17.29 1.65 2.85
N TYR A 403 16.16 1.70 2.16
CA TYR A 403 16.15 1.82 0.69
C TYR A 403 16.35 3.27 0.22
N GLN A 404 16.08 4.26 1.07
CA GLN A 404 16.21 5.68 0.74
C GLN A 404 16.66 6.45 1.99
N LYS A 405 17.41 7.54 1.81
CA LYS A 405 18.10 8.27 2.89
C LYS A 405 17.20 8.90 3.95
N ASP A 406 15.95 9.22 3.57
CA ASP A 406 14.98 9.86 4.47
C ASP A 406 14.14 8.82 5.24
N VAL A 407 14.32 7.51 4.96
CA VAL A 407 13.66 6.43 5.69
C VAL A 407 14.29 6.26 7.06
N ILE A 408 13.47 6.22 8.08
CA ILE A 408 13.88 6.01 9.47
C ILE A 408 13.53 4.58 9.88
N ALA A 409 14.47 3.88 10.52
CA ALA A 409 14.28 2.52 11.00
C ALA A 409 14.24 2.46 12.52
N TYR A 410 13.34 1.61 13.05
CA TYR A 410 13.18 1.36 14.47
C TYR A 410 13.19 -0.13 14.77
N ASP A 411 13.93 -0.54 15.81
CA ASP A 411 13.68 -1.79 16.51
C ASP A 411 12.48 -1.60 17.43
N VAL A 412 11.53 -2.53 17.38
CA VAL A 412 10.34 -2.54 18.22
C VAL A 412 10.46 -3.66 19.26
N TYR A 413 10.22 -3.34 20.51
CA TYR A 413 10.31 -4.28 21.63
C TYR A 413 8.99 -4.35 22.38
N ASP A 414 8.65 -5.54 22.89
CA ASP A 414 7.54 -5.76 23.82
C ASP A 414 7.82 -5.10 25.18
N LYS A 415 6.80 -5.02 26.02
CA LYS A 415 6.88 -4.53 27.42
C LYS A 415 7.92 -5.25 28.26
N ASP A 416 8.21 -6.51 27.95
CA ASP A 416 9.19 -7.35 28.63
C ASP A 416 10.60 -7.25 28.01
N GLY A 417 10.79 -6.37 27.01
CA GLY A 417 12.04 -6.15 26.31
C GLY A 417 12.35 -7.18 25.22
N ALA A 418 11.41 -8.07 24.88
CA ALA A 418 11.56 -9.00 23.77
C ALA A 418 11.45 -8.24 22.43
N PHE A 419 12.27 -8.62 21.46
CA PHE A 419 12.23 -8.04 20.11
C PHE A 419 10.94 -8.47 19.39
N LEU A 420 10.16 -7.51 18.89
CA LEU A 420 8.89 -7.74 18.21
C LEU A 420 8.97 -7.59 16.70
N ALA A 421 9.58 -6.52 16.23
CA ALA A 421 9.53 -6.15 14.81
C ALA A 421 10.59 -5.12 14.45
N ILE A 422 10.75 -4.91 13.13
CA ILE A 422 11.36 -3.69 12.58
C ILE A 422 10.25 -2.84 11.98
N LEU A 423 10.27 -1.55 12.31
CA LEU A 423 9.41 -0.54 11.70
C LEU A 423 10.27 0.42 10.84
N LEU A 424 9.94 0.51 9.57
CA LEU A 424 10.48 1.51 8.65
C LEU A 424 9.43 2.63 8.46
N VAL A 425 9.88 3.87 8.43
CA VAL A 425 8.98 5.02 8.23
C VAL A 425 9.53 5.92 7.13
N ASP A 426 8.75 6.13 6.10
CA ASP A 426 9.08 6.88 4.89
C ASP A 426 8.05 7.99 4.67
N PHE A 427 8.36 9.21 5.11
CA PHE A 427 7.37 10.28 5.24
C PHE A 427 7.16 11.12 3.98
N PHE A 428 8.17 11.33 3.14
CA PHE A 428 8.16 12.43 2.18
C PHE A 428 7.90 12.00 0.74
N PRO A 429 7.19 12.83 -0.06
CA PRO A 429 6.99 12.61 -1.48
C PRO A 429 8.29 12.77 -2.27
N ARG A 430 8.40 12.06 -3.40
CA ARG A 430 9.45 12.17 -4.40
C ARG A 430 8.95 11.62 -5.75
N GLU A 431 9.63 11.94 -6.84
CA GLU A 431 9.21 11.51 -8.19
C GLU A 431 9.19 9.99 -8.36
N SER A 432 10.09 9.28 -7.64
CA SER A 432 10.18 7.82 -7.60
C SER A 432 9.11 7.13 -6.73
N LYS A 433 8.19 7.89 -6.10
CA LYS A 433 7.24 7.38 -5.11
C LYS A 433 5.81 7.63 -5.51
N LYS A 434 4.95 6.61 -5.38
CA LYS A 434 3.51 6.75 -5.61
C LYS A 434 2.89 7.72 -4.61
N GLY A 435 1.83 8.42 -5.02
CA GLY A 435 1.02 9.26 -4.14
C GLY A 435 0.15 8.43 -3.19
N GLY A 436 -0.34 9.08 -2.13
CA GLY A 436 -1.14 8.46 -1.07
C GLY A 436 -0.29 8.03 0.13
N ALA A 437 -0.86 7.18 0.97
CA ALA A 437 -0.17 6.56 2.09
C ALA A 437 -0.50 5.07 2.12
N TRP A 438 0.39 4.26 2.67
CA TRP A 438 0.18 2.82 2.79
C TRP A 438 1.15 2.19 3.79
N MET A 439 0.73 1.07 4.33
CA MET A 439 1.58 0.15 5.08
C MET A 439 1.96 -1.04 4.20
N THR A 440 3.15 -1.57 4.38
CA THR A 440 3.61 -2.79 3.71
C THR A 440 4.43 -3.66 4.65
N ASN A 441 4.31 -4.98 4.49
CA ASN A 441 5.24 -5.95 5.04
C ASN A 441 6.33 -6.27 4.02
N TYR A 442 7.60 -6.15 4.43
CA TYR A 442 8.73 -6.74 3.72
C TYR A 442 8.95 -8.20 4.15
N ARG A 443 8.58 -8.51 5.39
CA ARG A 443 8.52 -9.86 5.95
C ARG A 443 7.27 -9.98 6.80
N ASP A 444 6.55 -11.05 6.62
CA ASP A 444 5.43 -11.41 7.47
C ASP A 444 5.92 -12.13 8.73
N GLU A 445 5.15 -12.04 9.79
CA GLU A 445 5.40 -12.80 11.00
C GLU A 445 4.98 -14.25 10.81
N SER A 446 5.75 -15.17 11.36
CA SER A 446 5.34 -16.54 11.58
C SER A 446 5.95 -17.10 12.84
N CYS A 447 5.18 -17.83 13.62
CA CYS A 447 5.62 -18.46 14.84
C CYS A 447 5.53 -19.98 14.69
N ASN A 448 6.65 -20.63 14.44
CA ASN A 448 6.71 -22.11 14.36
C ASN A 448 6.55 -22.82 15.73
N ALA A 449 6.03 -22.12 16.72
CA ALA A 449 5.72 -22.68 18.03
C ALA A 449 4.29 -23.25 18.07
N PRO A 450 4.05 -24.32 18.86
CA PRO A 450 2.69 -24.80 19.11
C PRO A 450 1.81 -23.67 19.68
N PRO A 451 0.52 -23.62 19.35
CA PRO A 451 -0.40 -22.67 19.94
C PRO A 451 -0.31 -22.71 21.47
N HIS A 452 -0.22 -21.56 22.12
CA HIS A 452 -0.11 -21.34 23.57
C HIS A 452 1.30 -21.25 24.19
N VAL A 453 2.38 -21.25 23.43
CA VAL A 453 3.72 -20.99 23.95
C VAL A 453 3.95 -19.49 24.08
N LYS A 454 4.16 -18.99 25.31
CA LYS A 454 4.38 -17.57 25.63
C LYS A 454 5.79 -17.05 25.28
N VAL A 455 6.69 -17.92 24.90
CA VAL A 455 8.09 -17.57 24.58
C VAL A 455 8.29 -17.77 23.09
N MET A 456 8.67 -16.71 22.39
CA MET A 456 9.04 -16.79 20.96
C MET A 456 10.19 -17.79 20.80
N PRO A 457 10.01 -18.88 20.02
CA PRO A 457 11.12 -19.77 19.71
C PRO A 457 12.18 -19.02 18.89
N ASP A 458 13.43 -19.47 18.97
CA ASP A 458 14.57 -18.89 18.20
C ASP A 458 14.37 -18.93 16.67
N ASN A 459 13.40 -19.71 16.18
CA ASN A 459 13.04 -19.85 14.77
C ASN A 459 11.77 -19.10 14.36
N SER A 460 11.19 -18.26 15.23
CA SER A 460 10.08 -17.40 14.84
C SER A 460 10.56 -16.28 13.92
N ASN A 461 9.81 -16.02 12.84
CA ASN A 461 10.08 -14.90 11.96
C ASN A 461 9.38 -13.66 12.50
N ARG A 462 10.14 -12.59 12.75
CA ARG A 462 9.57 -11.33 13.22
C ARG A 462 9.38 -10.37 12.05
N PRO A 463 8.25 -9.63 12.02
CA PRO A 463 7.87 -8.85 10.86
C PRO A 463 8.79 -7.65 10.63
N VAL A 464 8.95 -7.29 9.36
CA VAL A 464 9.51 -6.02 8.91
C VAL A 464 8.41 -5.26 8.21
N VAL A 465 7.92 -4.22 8.86
CA VAL A 465 6.82 -3.41 8.36
C VAL A 465 7.30 -2.01 7.98
N SER A 466 6.66 -1.41 6.99
CA SER A 466 6.90 0.00 6.64
C SER A 466 5.60 0.79 6.65
N VAL A 467 5.69 2.03 7.13
CA VAL A 467 4.69 3.07 6.96
C VAL A 467 5.22 4.07 5.95
N THR A 468 4.51 4.22 4.85
CA THR A 468 4.90 5.10 3.74
C THR A 468 3.83 6.16 3.55
N THR A 469 4.23 7.44 3.57
CA THR A 469 3.33 8.59 3.41
C THR A 469 3.89 9.59 2.40
N ASN A 470 3.14 10.65 2.12
CA ASN A 470 3.57 11.75 1.26
C ASN A 470 3.29 13.07 1.97
N PHE A 471 3.92 13.28 3.15
CA PHE A 471 3.71 14.46 3.98
C PHE A 471 4.51 15.67 3.48
N THR A 472 4.09 16.85 3.95
CA THR A 472 4.78 18.12 3.66
C THR A 472 6.26 18.02 4.04
N LYS A 473 7.15 18.23 3.05
CA LYS A 473 8.61 18.23 3.26
C LYS A 473 9.07 19.43 4.09
N PRO A 474 10.16 19.28 4.88
CA PRO A 474 10.88 20.43 5.40
C PRO A 474 11.54 21.20 4.25
N THR A 475 11.74 22.49 4.45
CA THR A 475 12.60 23.34 3.61
C THR A 475 13.85 23.73 4.41
N ALA A 476 14.77 24.49 3.77
CA ALA A 476 15.96 24.99 4.47
C ALA A 476 15.60 25.85 5.69
N ASP A 477 14.47 26.55 5.62
CA ASP A 477 14.06 27.57 6.60
C ASP A 477 12.86 27.12 7.47
N THR A 478 12.21 26.02 7.13
CA THR A 478 10.99 25.56 7.81
C THR A 478 11.03 24.06 8.05
N PRO A 479 10.82 23.59 9.30
CA PRO A 479 10.70 22.17 9.60
C PRO A 479 9.46 21.57 8.91
N ALA A 480 9.35 20.26 8.88
CA ALA A 480 8.15 19.58 8.39
C ALA A 480 7.00 19.82 9.39
N LEU A 481 6.07 20.70 9.02
CA LEU A 481 4.88 21.03 9.79
C LEU A 481 3.66 20.36 9.15
N LEU A 482 3.06 19.41 9.85
CA LEU A 482 1.95 18.62 9.34
C LEU A 482 0.60 19.33 9.49
N THR A 483 -0.35 18.98 8.62
CA THR A 483 -1.77 19.25 8.86
C THR A 483 -2.34 18.24 9.85
N LEU A 484 -3.51 18.53 10.43
CA LEU A 484 -4.25 17.55 11.23
C LEU A 484 -4.56 16.28 10.41
N GLY A 485 -4.96 16.42 9.13
CA GLY A 485 -5.22 15.26 8.26
C GLY A 485 -3.96 14.42 7.97
N GLU A 486 -2.76 15.03 7.92
CA GLU A 486 -1.52 14.26 7.82
C GLU A 486 -1.21 13.51 9.13
N VAL A 487 -1.55 14.06 10.29
CA VAL A 487 -1.45 13.37 11.58
C VAL A 487 -2.41 12.20 11.66
N GLU A 488 -3.67 12.38 11.26
CA GLU A 488 -4.67 11.30 11.16
C GLU A 488 -4.22 10.21 10.19
N THR A 489 -3.67 10.57 9.03
CA THR A 489 -3.08 9.61 8.08
C THR A 489 -1.95 8.82 8.72
N PHE A 490 -1.07 9.47 9.49
CA PHE A 490 0.00 8.75 10.19
C PHE A 490 -0.55 7.77 11.22
N LEU A 491 -1.55 8.14 12.01
CA LEU A 491 -2.21 7.24 12.96
C LEU A 491 -2.87 6.07 12.25
N HIS A 492 -3.52 6.32 11.10
CA HIS A 492 -4.14 5.30 10.24
C HIS A 492 -3.11 4.25 9.78
N GLU A 493 -2.06 4.69 9.08
CA GLU A 493 -1.03 3.77 8.56
C GLU A 493 -0.27 3.07 9.70
N PHE A 494 -0.09 3.77 10.82
CA PHE A 494 0.50 3.18 12.00
C PHE A 494 -0.43 2.12 12.63
N GLY A 495 -1.75 2.25 12.53
CA GLY A 495 -2.72 1.23 12.92
C GLY A 495 -2.55 -0.07 12.12
N HIS A 496 -2.34 0.04 10.80
CA HIS A 496 -1.96 -1.11 9.98
C HIS A 496 -0.60 -1.70 10.39
N ALA A 497 0.38 -0.83 10.67
CA ALA A 497 1.69 -1.30 11.14
C ALA A 497 1.59 -2.07 12.45
N LEU A 498 0.79 -1.59 13.40
CA LEU A 498 0.52 -2.30 14.66
C LEU A 498 -0.15 -3.65 14.42
N HIS A 499 -1.07 -3.75 13.46
CA HIS A 499 -1.69 -5.02 13.06
C HIS A 499 -0.63 -6.04 12.59
N GLY A 500 0.36 -5.61 11.81
CA GLY A 500 1.50 -6.44 11.40
C GLY A 500 2.45 -6.76 12.56
N ILE A 501 2.82 -5.75 13.36
CA ILE A 501 3.78 -5.87 14.48
C ILE A 501 3.27 -6.86 15.56
N PHE A 502 1.97 -6.82 15.87
CA PHE A 502 1.36 -7.67 16.90
C PHE A 502 0.94 -9.05 16.39
N ALA A 503 1.17 -9.36 15.14
CA ALA A 503 0.87 -10.69 14.63
C ALA A 503 1.60 -11.76 15.42
N MET A 504 0.88 -12.81 15.77
CA MET A 504 1.35 -14.02 16.47
C MET A 504 0.62 -15.23 15.88
N THR A 505 0.87 -15.49 14.61
CA THR A 505 0.23 -16.57 13.86
C THR A 505 1.19 -17.73 13.65
N HIS A 506 0.64 -18.92 13.50
CA HIS A 506 1.44 -20.10 13.17
C HIS A 506 1.90 -20.08 11.72
N TYR A 507 1.07 -19.50 10.83
CA TYR A 507 1.29 -19.47 9.39
C TYR A 507 1.43 -18.05 8.87
N ALA A 508 2.53 -17.76 8.15
CA ALA A 508 2.80 -16.45 7.55
C ALA A 508 1.64 -15.96 6.65
N SER A 509 1.03 -16.86 5.88
CA SER A 509 -0.10 -16.55 4.99
C SER A 509 -1.41 -16.15 5.72
N LEU A 510 -1.45 -16.27 7.05
CA LEU A 510 -2.56 -15.84 7.92
C LEU A 510 -2.20 -14.63 8.79
N SER A 511 -0.97 -14.12 8.65
CA SER A 511 -0.39 -13.12 9.54
C SER A 511 -0.89 -11.69 9.25
N GLY A 512 -0.95 -10.88 10.31
CA GLY A 512 -1.12 -9.42 10.21
C GLY A 512 -2.29 -8.99 9.34
N THR A 513 -1.99 -8.25 8.28
CA THR A 513 -2.98 -7.70 7.35
C THR A 513 -3.53 -8.71 6.33
N SER A 514 -3.14 -10.00 6.40
CA SER A 514 -3.67 -11.09 5.55
C SER A 514 -5.07 -11.54 5.96
N VAL A 515 -5.98 -10.60 6.17
CA VAL A 515 -7.39 -10.75 6.57
C VAL A 515 -8.33 -10.44 5.40
N TYR A 516 -9.64 -10.51 5.61
CA TYR A 516 -10.60 -10.02 4.61
C TYR A 516 -10.41 -8.51 4.37
N TRP A 517 -10.47 -8.12 3.12
CA TRP A 517 -10.17 -6.75 2.71
C TRP A 517 -11.09 -5.70 3.35
N ASP A 518 -12.36 -6.04 3.56
CA ASP A 518 -13.33 -5.19 4.25
C ASP A 518 -13.26 -5.28 5.80
N PHE A 519 -12.24 -5.98 6.34
CA PHE A 519 -11.89 -5.97 7.76
C PHE A 519 -10.58 -5.20 8.02
N VAL A 520 -9.68 -5.14 7.04
CA VAL A 520 -8.30 -4.68 7.21
C VAL A 520 -8.20 -3.25 7.76
N GLU A 521 -9.21 -2.40 7.49
CA GLU A 521 -9.26 -1.01 7.95
C GLU A 521 -9.71 -0.85 9.41
N LEU A 522 -10.09 -1.92 10.11
CA LEU A 522 -10.54 -1.80 11.50
C LEU A 522 -9.41 -1.29 12.44
N PRO A 523 -8.19 -1.83 12.42
CA PRO A 523 -7.10 -1.34 13.26
C PRO A 523 -6.64 0.06 12.87
N SER A 524 -6.61 0.40 11.58
CA SER A 524 -6.18 1.71 11.08
C SER A 524 -7.17 2.80 11.49
N GLN A 525 -8.47 2.62 11.21
CA GLN A 525 -9.51 3.56 11.58
C GLN A 525 -9.72 3.68 13.09
N PHE A 526 -9.43 2.61 13.85
CA PHE A 526 -9.45 2.69 15.31
C PHE A 526 -8.40 3.68 15.83
N MET A 527 -7.21 3.69 15.24
CA MET A 527 -6.13 4.59 15.66
C MET A 527 -6.40 6.06 15.31
N GLU A 528 -7.24 6.38 14.32
CA GLU A 528 -7.65 7.75 14.01
C GLU A 528 -8.42 8.44 15.16
N ASN A 529 -8.93 7.70 16.14
CA ASN A 529 -9.67 8.25 17.28
C ASN A 529 -8.76 8.89 18.35
N TYR A 530 -7.46 8.87 18.19
CA TYR A 530 -6.48 9.41 19.13
C TYR A 530 -5.80 10.67 18.58
#